data_6254eec209a3fec05ca15123aa05f07b
#
_entry.id   6254eec209a3fec05ca15123aa05f07b
#
_cell.length_a   1.000
_cell.length_b   1.000
_cell.length_c   1.000
_cell.angle_alpha   90.00
_cell.angle_beta   90.00
_cell.angle_gamma   90.00
#
_symmetry.space_group_name_H-M   'P 1'
#
loop_
_entity.id
_entity.type
_entity.pdbx_description
1 polymer ?
#
loop_
_entity_poly.entity_id
_entity_poly.type
_entity_poly.pdbx_seq_one_letter_code
_entity_poly.pdbx_strand_id
1 'polypeptide(L)' 'MGTINNQILNFADKLIPISDFSKGKTAQIFEDVKNNNAEYIVLKNNQPTALVISIDNYREM' A
#
# COMPACT_ATOMS: atom_id res chain seq x y z
N MET A 1 -10.26 16.60 -5.07
CA MET A 1 -10.56 15.79 -4.40
C MET A 1 -10.58 14.37 -4.89
N GLY A 2 -11.58 13.89 -5.37
CA GLY A 2 -11.66 12.51 -5.72
C GLY A 2 -10.68 12.07 -6.79
N THR A 3 -10.27 12.97 -7.63
CA THR A 3 -9.41 12.61 -8.76
C THR A 3 -8.07 12.05 -8.32
N ILE A 4 -7.45 12.68 -7.35
CA ILE A 4 -6.16 12.20 -6.86
C ILE A 4 -6.32 10.82 -6.24
N ASN A 5 -7.38 10.65 -5.47
CA ASN A 5 -7.62 9.38 -4.81
C ASN A 5 -7.86 8.27 -5.82
N ASN A 6 -8.55 8.59 -6.93
CA ASN A 6 -8.81 7.59 -7.95
C ASN A 6 -7.52 7.12 -8.60
N GLN A 7 -6.58 8.03 -8.83
CA GLN A 7 -5.31 7.64 -9.43
C GLN A 7 -4.52 6.74 -8.49
N ILE A 8 -4.52 7.04 -7.21
CA ILE A 8 -3.83 6.22 -6.23
C ILE A 8 -4.48 4.85 -6.13
N LEU A 9 -5.81 4.81 -6.10
CA LEU A 9 -6.53 3.54 -5.99
C LEU A 9 -6.33 2.67 -7.22
N ASN A 10 -6.18 3.27 -8.38
CA ASN A 10 -5.88 2.51 -9.58
C ASN A 10 -4.46 1.96 -9.56
N PHE A 11 -3.57 2.65 -8.88
CA PHE A 11 -2.18 2.24 -8.82
C PHE A 11 -1.95 1.09 -7.85
N ALA A 12 -2.63 1.11 -6.72
CA ALA A 12 -2.41 0.14 -5.67
C ALA A 12 -3.48 -0.95 -5.69
N ASP A 13 -3.06 -2.16 -5.41
CA ASP A 13 -3.97 -3.31 -5.40
C ASP A 13 -4.82 -3.37 -4.16
N LYS A 14 -4.32 -2.89 -3.04
CA LYS A 14 -4.94 -3.16 -1.75
C LYS A 14 -4.94 -1.94 -0.85
N LEU A 15 -6.00 -1.81 -0.08
CA LEU A 15 -6.11 -0.78 0.94
C LEU A 15 -6.02 -1.46 2.30
N ILE A 16 -5.24 -0.89 3.21
CA ILE A 16 -5.00 -1.52 4.49
C ILE A 16 -4.92 -0.46 5.57
N PRO A 17 -5.69 -0.63 6.67
CA PRO A 17 -5.58 0.33 7.77
C PRO A 17 -4.24 0.19 8.47
N ILE A 18 -3.72 1.32 8.95
CA ILE A 18 -2.41 1.33 9.59
C ILE A 18 -2.40 0.43 10.82
N SER A 19 -3.54 0.22 11.46
CA SER A 19 -3.60 -0.64 12.63
C SER A 19 -3.24 -2.09 12.33
N ASP A 20 -3.33 -2.51 11.08
CA ASP A 20 -2.97 -3.88 10.73
C ASP A 20 -1.48 -4.12 10.90
N PHE A 21 -0.68 -3.08 10.84
CA PHE A 21 0.76 -3.25 11.07
C PHE A 21 1.05 -3.60 12.52
N SER A 22 0.23 -3.13 13.44
CA SER A 22 0.47 -3.44 14.85
C SER A 22 -0.15 -4.76 15.26
N LYS A 23 -0.84 -5.44 14.35
CA LYS A 23 -1.45 -6.73 14.64
C LYS A 23 -0.60 -7.90 14.17
N GLY A 24 0.67 -7.67 13.91
CA GLY A 24 1.56 -8.73 13.52
C GLY A 24 1.52 -9.13 12.07
N LYS A 25 0.91 -8.32 11.22
CA LYS A 25 0.82 -8.61 9.79
C LYS A 25 1.91 -7.97 8.97
N THR A 26 2.82 -7.27 9.61
CA THR A 26 3.84 -6.50 8.90
C THR A 26 4.69 -7.39 8.00
N ALA A 27 5.15 -8.53 8.51
CA ALA A 27 5.99 -9.41 7.73
C ALA A 27 5.26 -9.96 6.52
N GLN A 28 4.00 -10.32 6.69
CA GLN A 28 3.20 -10.84 5.58
C GLN A 28 3.01 -9.79 4.50
N ILE A 29 2.77 -8.56 4.90
CA ILE A 29 2.57 -7.48 3.96
C ILE A 29 3.83 -7.23 3.15
N PHE A 30 4.97 -7.16 3.82
CA PHE A 30 6.23 -6.91 3.12
C PHE A 30 6.64 -8.08 2.24
N GLU A 31 6.33 -9.31 2.64
CA GLU A 31 6.58 -10.45 1.77
C GLU A 31 5.72 -10.42 0.54
N ASP A 32 4.46 -10.03 0.68
CA ASP A 32 3.58 -9.90 -0.46
C ASP A 32 4.10 -8.84 -1.43
N VAL A 33 4.56 -7.72 -0.88
CA VAL A 33 5.12 -6.65 -1.69
C VAL A 33 6.36 -7.14 -2.44
N LYS A 34 7.24 -7.87 -1.75
CA LYS A 34 8.48 -8.31 -2.36
C LYS A 34 8.26 -9.42 -3.37
N ASN A 35 7.45 -10.40 -3.03
CA ASN A 35 7.35 -11.63 -3.83
C ASN A 35 6.29 -11.53 -4.92
N ASN A 36 5.22 -10.79 -4.68
CA ASN A 36 4.11 -10.70 -5.61
C ASN A 36 3.96 -9.33 -6.24
N ASN A 37 4.88 -8.42 -5.94
CA ASN A 37 4.81 -7.05 -6.45
C ASN A 37 3.51 -6.37 -6.05
N ALA A 38 2.96 -6.73 -4.91
CA ALA A 38 1.73 -6.11 -4.44
C ALA A 38 1.97 -4.67 -4.05
N GLU A 39 0.94 -3.85 -4.19
CA GLU A 39 1.01 -2.44 -3.85
C GLU A 39 -0.11 -2.15 -2.86
N TYR A 40 0.26 -1.55 -1.74
CA TYR A 40 -0.68 -1.27 -0.66
C TYR A 40 -0.78 0.22 -0.42
N ILE A 41 -2.00 0.70 -0.21
CA ILE A 41 -2.20 2.05 0.31
C ILE A 41 -2.55 1.92 1.78
N VAL A 42 -1.77 2.57 2.63
CA VAL A 42 -1.97 2.53 4.07
C VAL A 42 -2.93 3.64 4.45
N LEU A 43 -3.98 3.27 5.15
CA LEU A 43 -5.00 4.21 5.58
C LEU A 43 -4.82 4.55 7.04
N LYS A 44 -4.87 5.82 7.35
CA LYS A 44 -4.89 6.30 8.72
C LYS A 44 -6.12 7.16 8.88
N ASN A 45 -6.97 6.79 9.83
CA ASN A 45 -8.26 7.48 10.01
C ASN A 45 -9.07 7.48 8.71
N ASN A 46 -9.04 6.35 8.01
CA ASN A 46 -9.77 6.16 6.75
C ASN A 46 -9.30 7.06 5.64
N GLN A 47 -8.07 7.59 5.73
CA GLN A 47 -7.52 8.44 4.70
C GLN A 47 -6.23 7.84 4.17
N PRO A 48 -6.04 7.83 2.85
CA PRO A 48 -4.77 7.36 2.27
C PRO A 48 -3.64 8.23 2.79
N THR A 49 -2.66 7.59 3.41
CA THR A 49 -1.57 8.31 4.06
C THR A 49 -0.22 7.90 3.50
N ALA A 50 -0.06 6.64 3.13
CA ALA A 50 1.23 6.14 2.68
C ALA A 50 1.03 5.07 1.64
N LEU A 51 2.08 4.81 0.88
CA LEU A 51 2.08 3.78 -0.14
C LEU A 51 3.22 2.82 0.14
N VAL A 52 2.93 1.52 0.10
CA VAL A 52 3.96 0.49 0.28
C VAL A 52 4.13 -0.22 -1.04
N ILE A 53 5.30 -0.10 -1.64
CA ILE A 53 5.63 -0.76 -2.90
C ILE A 53 7.04 -1.30 -2.79
N SER A 54 7.37 -2.23 -3.68
CA SER A 54 8.73 -2.75 -3.71
C SER A 54 9.70 -1.71 -4.25
N ILE A 55 10.96 -1.88 -3.90
CA ILE A 55 12.00 -1.00 -4.44
C ILE A 55 12.05 -1.13 -5.95
N ASP A 56 11.87 -2.34 -6.47
CA ASP A 56 11.91 -2.55 -7.91
C ASP A 56 10.79 -1.80 -8.61
N ASN A 57 9.59 -1.84 -8.04
CA ASN A 57 8.48 -1.08 -8.63
C ASN A 57 8.74 0.40 -8.61
N TYR A 58 9.30 0.88 -7.52
CA TYR A 58 9.62 2.29 -7.40
C TYR A 58 10.60 2.73 -8.47
N ARG A 59 11.59 1.90 -8.76
CA ARG A 59 12.61 2.25 -9.74
C ARG A 59 12.06 2.29 -11.16
N GLU A 60 10.98 1.56 -11.40
CA GLU A 60 10.40 1.53 -12.74
C GLU A 60 9.37 2.60 -12.98
N MET A 61 9.08 3.38 -11.98
CA MET A 61 8.20 4.51 -12.18
C MET A 61 8.93 5.65 -12.93
#